data_37661f7cef3b1fc238e2294dbdf6c73b
#
_entry.id   37661f7cef3b1fc238e2294dbdf6c73b
#
_cell.length_a   1.000
_cell.length_b   1.000
_cell.length_c   1.000
_cell.angle_alpha   90.00
_cell.angle_beta   90.00
_cell.angle_gamma   90.00
#
_symmetry.space_group_name_H-M   'P 1'
#
loop_
_entity.id
_entity.type
_entity.pdbx_description
1 polymer ?
#
loop_
_entity_poly.entity_id
_entity_poly.type
_entity_poly.pdbx_seq_one_letter_code
_entity_poly.pdbx_strand_id
1 'polypeptide(L)'
;FHGDCAATYPCGKISAEAQRLIDVTQQSFFEGIRFAREGQRLSDISAAVQKYVEDNGYSVVREYVGHGIGRKMHESPEVPNFGAPGHGPRLLRGMTIAVEPMVNAGGAAVRVMPDGWTVRTQDGSLAAHYENTILITDGEAELLTLPEI
;
A
#
# COMPACT_ATOMS: atom_id res chain seq x y z
N PHE A 1 -16.35 3.14 -13.67
CA PHE A 1 -15.40 3.38 -12.57
C PHE A 1 -14.27 2.38 -12.64
N HIS A 2 -13.07 2.79 -12.23
CA HIS A 2 -11.90 1.95 -12.15
C HIS A 2 -11.85 1.22 -10.80
N GLY A 3 -11.28 0.04 -10.78
CA GLY A 3 -10.82 -0.67 -9.60
C GLY A 3 -9.37 -1.06 -9.82
N ASP A 4 -8.52 -0.93 -8.80
CA ASP A 4 -7.11 -1.25 -8.84
C ASP A 4 -6.76 -2.23 -7.73
N CYS A 5 -5.98 -3.26 -8.07
CA CYS A 5 -5.49 -4.22 -7.09
C CYS A 5 -4.23 -4.91 -7.58
N ALA A 6 -3.36 -5.25 -6.65
CA ALA A 6 -2.15 -5.99 -6.92
C ALA A 6 -1.78 -6.91 -5.76
N ALA A 7 -1.08 -7.99 -6.06
CA ALA A 7 -0.49 -8.84 -5.05
C ALA A 7 0.80 -9.50 -5.56
N THR A 8 1.69 -9.80 -4.65
CA THR A 8 2.91 -10.57 -4.93
C THR A 8 2.66 -12.02 -4.57
N TYR A 9 2.87 -12.91 -5.52
CA TYR A 9 2.65 -14.36 -5.36
C TYR A 9 3.95 -15.15 -5.44
N PRO A 10 4.11 -16.21 -4.62
CA PRO A 10 5.20 -17.14 -4.78
C PRO A 10 5.03 -17.94 -6.08
N CYS A 11 6.11 -18.14 -6.82
CA CYS A 11 6.13 -19.02 -7.98
C CYS A 11 6.99 -20.25 -7.67
N GLY A 12 6.36 -21.39 -7.44
CA GLY A 12 7.02 -22.61 -6.99
C GLY A 12 7.55 -22.50 -5.55
N LYS A 13 8.73 -23.10 -5.30
CA LYS A 13 9.37 -23.06 -3.98
C LYS A 13 10.22 -21.80 -3.83
N ILE A 14 9.85 -20.93 -2.92
CA ILE A 14 10.59 -19.70 -2.59
C ILE A 14 11.30 -19.82 -1.23
N SER A 15 12.18 -18.86 -0.93
CA SER A 15 12.84 -18.78 0.37
C SER A 15 11.88 -18.34 1.48
N ALA A 16 12.16 -18.69 2.72
CA ALA A 16 11.41 -18.21 3.88
C ALA A 16 11.45 -16.69 4.01
N GLU A 17 12.56 -16.05 3.62
CA GLU A 17 12.69 -14.60 3.60
C GLU A 17 11.72 -13.96 2.59
N ALA A 18 11.65 -14.50 1.36
CA ALA A 18 10.72 -14.01 0.34
C ALA A 18 9.26 -14.18 0.79
N GLN A 19 8.92 -15.31 1.38
CA GLN A 19 7.57 -15.55 1.90
C GLN A 19 7.24 -14.55 3.02
N ARG A 20 8.14 -14.36 3.97
CA ARG A 20 7.95 -13.39 5.05
C ARG A 20 7.74 -11.97 4.53
N LEU A 21 8.49 -11.56 3.49
CA LEU A 21 8.30 -10.24 2.87
C LEU A 21 6.91 -10.10 2.25
N ILE A 22 6.43 -11.12 1.54
CA ILE A 22 5.07 -11.14 0.98
C ILE A 22 4.03 -11.00 2.08
N ASP A 23 4.14 -11.80 3.14
CA ASP A 23 3.18 -11.83 4.26
C ASP A 23 3.15 -10.48 5.00
N VAL A 24 4.32 -9.90 5.28
CA VAL A 24 4.42 -8.59 5.95
C VAL A 24 3.86 -7.47 5.07
N THR A 25 4.13 -7.51 3.76
CA THR A 25 3.61 -6.52 2.82
C THR A 25 2.08 -6.56 2.78
N GLN A 26 1.50 -7.73 2.64
CA GLN A 26 0.05 -7.91 2.69
C GLN A 26 -0.53 -7.47 4.03
N GLN A 27 0.05 -7.91 5.15
CA GLN A 27 -0.46 -7.56 6.48
C GLN A 27 -0.35 -6.05 6.75
N SER A 28 0.68 -5.36 6.23
CA SER A 28 0.81 -3.90 6.38
C SER A 28 -0.37 -3.13 5.81
N PHE A 29 -0.94 -3.60 4.70
CA PHE A 29 -2.17 -3.05 4.14
C PHE A 29 -3.32 -3.17 5.14
N PHE A 30 -3.53 -4.36 5.71
CA PHE A 30 -4.62 -4.57 6.68
C PHE A 30 -4.42 -3.76 7.96
N GLU A 31 -3.19 -3.58 8.44
CA GLU A 31 -2.92 -2.69 9.57
C GLU A 31 -3.23 -1.23 9.23
N GLY A 32 -2.91 -0.79 8.01
CA GLY A 32 -3.21 0.55 7.53
C GLY A 32 -4.72 0.83 7.47
N ILE A 33 -5.48 -0.04 6.83
CA ILE A 33 -6.91 0.18 6.60
C ILE A 33 -7.77 0.14 7.88
N ARG A 34 -7.24 -0.32 9.01
CA ARG A 34 -7.91 -0.17 10.33
C ARG A 34 -8.19 1.28 10.67
N PHE A 35 -7.45 2.22 10.08
CA PHE A 35 -7.63 3.65 10.23
C PHE A 35 -8.41 4.30 9.08
N ALA A 36 -8.83 3.51 8.08
CA ALA A 36 -9.53 3.97 6.88
C ALA A 36 -11.04 4.10 7.13
N ARG A 37 -11.44 5.04 7.98
CA ARG A 37 -12.83 5.33 8.30
C ARG A 37 -13.12 6.82 8.34
N GLU A 38 -14.40 7.18 8.23
CA GLU A 38 -14.81 8.56 8.27
C GLU A 38 -14.29 9.31 9.50
N GLY A 39 -13.82 10.54 9.28
CA GLY A 39 -13.31 11.42 10.32
C GLY A 39 -11.81 11.27 10.63
N GLN A 40 -11.19 10.14 10.33
CA GLN A 40 -9.75 9.95 10.45
C GLN A 40 -8.99 10.80 9.42
N ARG A 41 -7.69 10.95 9.62
CA ARG A 41 -6.81 11.61 8.65
C ARG A 41 -6.18 10.58 7.73
N LEU A 42 -5.97 10.95 6.49
CA LEU A 42 -5.36 10.07 5.51
C LEU A 42 -4.02 9.49 5.97
N SER A 43 -3.18 10.33 6.61
CA SER A 43 -1.88 9.88 7.10
C SER A 43 -1.93 8.93 8.30
N ASP A 44 -3.10 8.72 8.91
CA ASP A 44 -3.25 7.68 9.94
C ASP A 44 -3.09 6.29 9.32
N ILE A 45 -3.58 6.10 8.07
CA ILE A 45 -3.32 4.90 7.25
C ILE A 45 -1.82 4.78 6.98
N SER A 46 -1.21 5.86 6.46
CA SER A 46 0.20 5.92 6.09
C SER A 46 1.14 5.54 7.24
N ALA A 47 0.89 6.12 8.41
CA ALA A 47 1.69 5.88 9.62
C ALA A 47 1.57 4.43 10.11
N ALA A 48 0.38 3.84 10.04
CA ALA A 48 0.17 2.46 10.45
C ALA A 48 0.87 1.47 9.52
N VAL A 49 0.80 1.69 8.19
CA VAL A 49 1.54 0.92 7.20
C VAL A 49 3.03 0.99 7.47
N GLN A 50 3.59 2.19 7.56
CA GLN A 50 5.02 2.40 7.81
C GLN A 50 5.47 1.72 9.10
N LYS A 51 4.75 1.96 10.19
CA LYS A 51 5.11 1.37 11.49
C LYS A 51 5.18 -0.14 11.42
N TYR A 52 4.19 -0.79 10.84
CA TYR A 52 4.16 -2.25 10.74
C TYR A 52 5.32 -2.79 9.90
N VAL A 53 5.59 -2.17 8.76
CA VAL A 53 6.70 -2.54 7.87
C VAL A 53 8.05 -2.41 8.57
N GLU A 54 8.31 -1.25 9.20
CA GLU A 54 9.58 -0.94 9.85
C GLU A 54 9.79 -1.78 11.13
N ASP A 55 8.75 -2.04 11.92
CA ASP A 55 8.80 -2.95 13.08
C ASP A 55 9.17 -4.39 12.67
N ASN A 56 8.89 -4.78 11.42
CA ASN A 56 9.29 -6.06 10.86
C ASN A 56 10.69 -6.06 10.21
N GLY A 57 11.41 -4.92 10.25
CA GLY A 57 12.76 -4.78 9.74
C GLY A 57 12.86 -4.52 8.24
N TYR A 58 11.78 -4.07 7.60
CA TYR A 58 11.70 -3.73 6.19
C TYR A 58 11.56 -2.22 5.96
N SER A 59 11.62 -1.79 4.71
CA SER A 59 11.51 -0.38 4.33
C SER A 59 10.32 -0.16 3.39
N VAL A 60 9.64 0.98 3.56
CA VAL A 60 8.56 1.42 2.67
C VAL A 60 9.14 2.24 1.52
N VAL A 61 8.77 1.93 0.29
CA VAL A 61 9.06 2.76 -0.90
C VAL A 61 8.35 4.11 -0.77
N ARG A 62 9.03 5.20 -1.12
CA ARG A 62 8.52 6.57 -0.96
C ARG A 62 8.21 7.27 -2.27
N GLU A 63 8.78 6.83 -3.37
CA GLU A 63 8.63 7.43 -4.70
C GLU A 63 7.28 7.08 -5.36
N TYR A 64 6.63 6.04 -4.88
CA TYR A 64 5.32 5.58 -5.36
C TYR A 64 4.36 5.49 -4.19
N VAL A 65 3.13 5.93 -4.43
CA VAL A 65 2.11 6.08 -3.40
C VAL A 65 0.75 5.64 -3.95
N GLY A 66 -0.17 5.32 -3.06
CA GLY A 66 -1.57 5.10 -3.41
C GLY A 66 -2.27 6.39 -3.82
N HIS A 67 -3.52 6.28 -4.21
CA HIS A 67 -4.25 7.37 -4.84
C HIS A 67 -5.77 7.26 -4.66
N GLY A 68 -6.46 8.38 -4.84
CA GLY A 68 -7.89 8.36 -5.11
C GLY A 68 -8.18 7.61 -6.42
N ILE A 69 -9.33 6.99 -6.53
CA ILE A 69 -9.73 6.22 -7.70
C ILE A 69 -11.23 6.34 -7.92
N GLY A 70 -11.65 6.39 -9.17
CA GLY A 70 -13.06 6.52 -9.49
C GLY A 70 -13.30 6.55 -11.00
N ARG A 71 -13.64 7.71 -11.56
CA ARG A 71 -13.81 7.86 -13.01
C ARG A 71 -12.50 7.81 -13.76
N LYS A 72 -11.41 8.16 -13.07
CA LYS A 72 -10.04 7.97 -13.57
C LYS A 72 -9.34 6.94 -12.68
N MET A 73 -8.33 6.26 -13.23
CA MET A 73 -7.50 5.33 -12.49
C MET A 73 -6.80 6.05 -11.32
N HIS A 74 -6.21 7.21 -11.59
CA HIS A 74 -5.51 8.01 -10.60
C HIS A 74 -6.22 9.34 -10.39
N GLU A 75 -6.73 9.55 -9.19
CA GLU A 75 -7.38 10.77 -8.72
C GLU A 75 -6.76 11.24 -7.40
N SER A 76 -7.05 12.47 -7.01
CA SER A 76 -6.70 12.95 -5.66
C SER A 76 -7.58 12.25 -4.60
N PRO A 77 -7.07 12.07 -3.37
CA PRO A 77 -5.75 12.48 -2.88
C PRO A 77 -4.65 11.45 -3.20
N GLU A 78 -3.38 11.83 -3.11
CA GLU A 78 -2.29 10.87 -2.95
C GLU A 78 -2.41 10.19 -1.59
N VAL A 79 -2.08 8.89 -1.55
CA VAL A 79 -2.14 8.04 -0.34
C VAL A 79 -0.76 7.44 -0.05
N PRO A 80 0.16 8.21 0.55
CA PRO A 80 1.47 7.70 0.90
C PRO A 80 1.39 6.52 1.88
N ASN A 81 2.36 5.60 1.78
CA ASN A 81 2.51 4.48 2.70
C ASN A 81 3.43 4.82 3.89
N PHE A 82 3.74 6.09 4.10
CA PHE A 82 4.63 6.62 5.14
C PHE A 82 4.18 8.02 5.57
N GLY A 83 4.61 8.43 6.74
CA GLY A 83 4.39 9.78 7.28
C GLY A 83 3.90 9.79 8.71
N ALA A 84 3.89 10.98 9.32
CA ALA A 84 3.38 11.15 10.67
C ALA A 84 1.83 11.06 10.69
N PRO A 85 1.22 10.47 11.72
CA PRO A 85 -0.24 10.40 11.83
C PRO A 85 -0.87 11.79 12.04
N GLY A 86 -2.16 11.92 11.78
CA GLY A 86 -2.95 13.10 12.05
C GLY A 86 -2.87 14.21 10.98
N HIS A 87 -2.31 13.92 9.81
CA HIS A 87 -2.12 14.88 8.72
C HIS A 87 -2.90 14.51 7.45
N GLY A 88 -2.88 15.41 6.48
CA GLY A 88 -3.57 15.25 5.20
C GLY A 88 -5.09 15.47 5.29
N PRO A 89 -5.82 15.18 4.22
CA PRO A 89 -7.26 15.38 4.19
C PRO A 89 -7.98 14.47 5.18
N ARG A 90 -9.15 14.91 5.66
CA ARG A 90 -10.06 14.02 6.39
C ARG A 90 -10.66 13.01 5.44
N LEU A 91 -10.72 11.77 5.88
CA LEU A 91 -11.44 10.73 5.17
C LEU A 91 -12.94 10.99 5.32
N LEU A 92 -13.64 10.99 4.21
CA LEU A 92 -15.08 11.18 4.14
C LEU A 92 -15.74 9.89 3.65
N ARG A 93 -16.88 9.57 4.21
CA ARG A 93 -17.71 8.47 3.75
C ARG A 93 -18.00 8.60 2.25
N GLY A 94 -17.84 7.51 1.51
CA GLY A 94 -18.01 7.45 0.06
C GLY A 94 -16.73 7.72 -0.74
N MET A 95 -15.63 8.11 -0.12
CA MET A 95 -14.35 8.15 -0.80
C MET A 95 -13.89 6.75 -1.18
N THR A 96 -13.37 6.60 -2.39
CA THR A 96 -12.69 5.41 -2.87
C THR A 96 -11.22 5.73 -3.10
N ILE A 97 -10.35 4.93 -2.51
CA ILE A 97 -8.88 5.10 -2.60
C ILE A 97 -8.20 3.75 -2.82
N ALA A 98 -7.09 3.76 -3.53
CA ALA A 98 -6.14 2.66 -3.59
C ALA A 98 -5.12 2.80 -2.47
N VAL A 99 -4.99 1.78 -1.65
CA VAL A 99 -3.95 1.64 -0.63
C VAL A 99 -3.01 0.55 -1.10
N GLU A 100 -1.73 0.89 -1.29
CA GLU A 100 -0.82 0.06 -2.06
C GLU A 100 0.61 0.05 -1.49
N PRO A 101 0.85 -0.55 -0.33
CA PRO A 101 2.20 -0.65 0.21
C PRO A 101 3.14 -1.40 -0.74
N MET A 102 4.27 -0.74 -1.04
CA MET A 102 5.42 -1.30 -1.71
C MET A 102 6.56 -1.38 -0.70
N VAL A 103 7.07 -2.58 -0.46
CA VAL A 103 7.97 -2.90 0.64
C VAL A 103 9.25 -3.53 0.12
N ASN A 104 10.40 -2.99 0.54
CA ASN A 104 11.71 -3.51 0.23
C ASN A 104 12.31 -4.26 1.42
N ALA A 105 12.97 -5.38 1.17
CA ALA A 105 13.69 -6.12 2.19
C ALA A 105 14.94 -5.37 2.71
N GLY A 106 15.48 -4.48 1.90
CA GLY A 106 16.62 -3.62 2.24
C GLY A 106 16.22 -2.15 2.38
N GLY A 107 16.99 -1.26 1.76
CA GLY A 107 16.75 0.19 1.78
C GLY A 107 15.48 0.61 1.01
N ALA A 108 14.93 1.76 1.38
CA ALA A 108 13.70 2.27 0.77
C ALA A 108 13.85 2.73 -0.69
N ALA A 109 15.06 3.09 -1.10
CA ALA A 109 15.32 3.68 -2.40
C ALA A 109 15.10 2.69 -3.56
N VAL A 110 14.51 3.21 -4.64
CA VAL A 110 14.27 2.47 -5.88
C VAL A 110 14.86 3.19 -7.09
N ARG A 111 14.96 2.50 -8.22
CA ARG A 111 15.41 3.06 -9.50
C ARG A 111 14.54 2.56 -10.64
N VAL A 112 14.24 3.43 -11.58
CA VAL A 112 13.62 3.08 -12.85
C VAL A 112 14.69 2.55 -13.80
N MET A 113 14.40 1.43 -14.46
CA MET A 113 15.32 0.82 -15.43
C MET A 113 15.29 1.56 -16.79
N PRO A 114 16.26 1.31 -17.69
CA PRO A 114 16.33 1.99 -19.00
C PRO A 114 15.11 1.81 -19.90
N ASP A 115 14.26 0.81 -19.63
CA ASP A 115 12.99 0.63 -20.34
C ASP A 115 11.92 1.68 -19.98
N GLY A 116 12.20 2.54 -18.98
CA GLY A 116 11.31 3.58 -18.50
C GLY A 116 10.07 3.07 -17.75
N TRP A 117 10.02 1.78 -17.45
CA TRP A 117 8.86 1.11 -16.82
C TRP A 117 9.24 0.29 -15.59
N THR A 118 10.19 -0.62 -15.71
CA THR A 118 10.60 -1.52 -14.65
C THR A 118 11.23 -0.75 -13.48
N VAL A 119 10.70 -0.94 -12.28
CA VAL A 119 11.25 -0.38 -11.05
C VAL A 119 11.91 -1.48 -10.24
N ARG A 120 13.14 -1.24 -9.78
CA ARG A 120 13.89 -2.17 -8.93
C ARG A 120 14.40 -1.46 -7.68
N THR A 121 14.62 -2.22 -6.62
CA THR A 121 15.33 -1.74 -5.44
C THR A 121 16.73 -1.27 -5.81
N GLN A 122 17.18 -0.17 -5.19
CA GLN A 122 18.51 0.41 -5.48
C GLN A 122 19.64 -0.54 -5.07
N ASP A 123 19.47 -1.27 -3.98
CA ASP A 123 20.45 -2.19 -3.39
C ASP A 123 20.32 -3.64 -3.90
N GLY A 124 19.37 -3.94 -4.78
CA GLY A 124 19.14 -5.28 -5.32
C GLY A 124 18.40 -6.23 -4.37
N SER A 125 17.92 -5.74 -3.22
CA SER A 125 17.09 -6.52 -2.29
C SER A 125 15.74 -6.91 -2.89
N LEU A 126 15.07 -7.90 -2.28
CA LEU A 126 13.73 -8.31 -2.66
C LEU A 126 12.72 -7.18 -2.38
N ALA A 127 11.67 -7.11 -3.18
CA ALA A 127 10.54 -6.21 -2.97
C ALA A 127 9.22 -6.97 -3.14
N ALA A 128 8.17 -6.50 -2.47
CA ALA A 128 6.81 -6.98 -2.64
C ALA A 128 5.83 -5.81 -2.70
N HIS A 129 4.70 -6.04 -3.33
CA HIS A 129 3.60 -5.09 -3.48
C HIS A 129 2.28 -5.78 -3.16
N TYR A 130 1.41 -5.08 -2.45
CA TYR A 130 0.03 -5.50 -2.21
C TYR A 130 -0.89 -4.29 -2.30
N GLU A 131 -2.06 -4.45 -2.91
CA GLU A 131 -2.98 -3.36 -3.17
C GLU A 131 -4.42 -3.81 -3.20
N ASN A 132 -5.31 -2.98 -2.68
CA ASN A 132 -6.74 -3.01 -2.98
C ASN A 132 -7.34 -1.62 -3.02
N THR A 133 -8.39 -1.49 -3.83
CA THR A 133 -9.32 -0.37 -3.77
C THR A 133 -10.26 -0.57 -2.59
N ILE A 134 -10.38 0.46 -1.76
CA ILE A 134 -11.27 0.47 -0.59
C ILE A 134 -12.28 1.61 -0.66
N LEU A 135 -13.44 1.41 -0.06
CA LEU A 135 -14.46 2.42 0.18
C LEU A 135 -14.40 2.86 1.65
N ILE A 136 -14.31 4.16 1.88
CA ILE A 136 -14.41 4.74 3.22
C ILE A 136 -15.86 4.72 3.68
N THR A 137 -16.10 4.12 4.84
CA THR A 137 -17.40 4.05 5.50
C THR A 137 -17.36 4.78 6.86
N ASP A 138 -18.46 4.79 7.58
CA ASP A 138 -18.54 5.24 8.98
C ASP A 138 -17.96 4.20 9.98
N GLY A 139 -17.78 2.96 9.52
CA GLY A 139 -17.17 1.85 10.25
C GLY A 139 -15.85 1.39 9.62
N GLU A 140 -15.72 0.08 9.47
CA GLU A 140 -14.58 -0.53 8.77
C GLU A 140 -14.65 -0.23 7.27
N ALA A 141 -13.50 -0.05 6.63
CA ALA A 141 -13.43 0.14 5.19
C ALA A 141 -13.92 -1.12 4.46
N GLU A 142 -14.66 -0.90 3.37
CA GLU A 142 -15.08 -1.99 2.50
C GLU A 142 -14.04 -2.21 1.41
N LEU A 143 -13.62 -3.47 1.20
CA LEU A 143 -12.70 -3.84 0.13
C LEU A 143 -13.47 -4.11 -1.15
N LEU A 144 -13.24 -3.29 -2.18
CA LEU A 144 -14.00 -3.36 -3.43
C LEU A 144 -13.39 -4.30 -4.47
N THR A 145 -12.14 -4.72 -4.29
CA THR A 145 -11.37 -5.50 -5.28
C THR A 145 -10.96 -6.89 -4.79
N LEU A 146 -11.41 -7.31 -3.62
CA LEU A 146 -11.29 -8.72 -3.22
C LEU A 146 -12.38 -9.53 -3.96
N PRO A 147 -12.01 -10.65 -4.60
CA PRO A 147 -13.02 -11.54 -5.17
C PRO A 147 -13.88 -12.13 -4.04
N GLU A 148 -15.19 -12.12 -4.24
CA GLU A 148 -16.08 -12.96 -3.44
C GLU A 148 -15.73 -14.43 -3.76
N ILE A 149 -15.27 -15.18 -2.75
CA ILE A 149 -14.95 -16.62 -2.87
C ILE A 149 -16.17 -17.41 -2.41
#